data_42c63102e8f4728139c5b244e2e61d96
#
_entry.id   42c63102e8f4728139c5b244e2e61d96
#
_cell.length_a   1.000
_cell.length_b   1.000
_cell.length_c   1.000
_cell.angle_alpha   90.00
_cell.angle_beta   90.00
_cell.angle_gamma   90.00
#
_symmetry.space_group_name_H-M   'P 1'
#
loop_
_entity.id
_entity.type
_entity.pdbx_description
1 polymer ?
#
loop_
_entity_poly.entity_id
_entity_poly.type
_entity_poly.pdbx_seq_one_letter_code
_entity_poly.pdbx_strand_id
1 'polypeptide(L)'
;LNTVVKNGKNSERAYTCLKMAWLTRGKRELLMTGEYKNDEIQALVKEERELLKNALGGFEAAFQKEDFPMCGMDQYTMLYLMAELSRRTGQNDAAKRYVSKVLVARGAQKRIKEKAFALKEKLKESDEKE
;
A
#
# COMPACT_ATOMS: atom_id res chain seq x y z
N LEU A 1 -15.63 7.47 9.93
CA LEU A 1 -14.41 6.66 9.76
C LEU A 1 -14.35 5.50 10.76
N ASN A 2 -14.58 5.78 12.05
CA ASN A 2 -14.53 4.73 13.08
C ASN A 2 -15.57 3.63 12.86
N THR A 3 -16.75 3.98 12.36
CA THR A 3 -17.80 3.01 12.06
C THR A 3 -17.38 2.08 10.94
N VAL A 4 -16.78 2.61 9.88
CA VAL A 4 -16.27 1.81 8.77
C VAL A 4 -15.15 0.88 9.23
N VAL A 5 -14.23 1.39 10.06
CA VAL A 5 -13.12 0.58 10.59
C VAL A 5 -13.63 -0.57 11.45
N LYS A 6 -14.69 -0.36 12.25
CA LYS A 6 -15.23 -1.39 13.13
C LYS A 6 -16.16 -2.38 12.43
N ASN A 7 -17.01 -1.89 11.52
CA ASN A 7 -18.13 -2.66 10.99
C ASN A 7 -18.10 -2.94 9.49
N GLY A 8 -17.16 -2.34 8.76
CA GLY A 8 -17.05 -2.50 7.32
C GLY A 8 -16.41 -3.84 6.92
N LYS A 9 -16.48 -4.15 5.63
CA LYS A 9 -15.76 -5.30 5.06
C LYS A 9 -14.26 -5.09 5.22
N ASN A 10 -13.48 -6.16 5.15
CA ASN A 10 -12.01 -6.10 5.28
C ASN A 10 -11.38 -5.12 4.28
N SER A 11 -11.86 -5.11 3.02
CA SER A 11 -11.36 -4.18 2.01
C SER A 11 -11.69 -2.73 2.35
N GLU A 12 -12.89 -2.46 2.85
CA GLU A 12 -13.33 -1.12 3.24
C GLU A 12 -12.51 -0.59 4.41
N ARG A 13 -12.25 -1.44 5.40
CA ARG A 13 -11.40 -1.11 6.55
C ARG A 13 -9.97 -0.81 6.11
N ALA A 14 -9.43 -1.67 5.23
CA ALA A 14 -8.09 -1.50 4.70
C ALA A 14 -7.97 -0.21 3.90
N TYR A 15 -8.96 0.10 3.07
CA TYR A 15 -8.98 1.34 2.29
C TYR A 15 -9.05 2.57 3.19
N THR A 16 -9.82 2.49 4.28
CA THR A 16 -9.89 3.56 5.27
C THR A 16 -8.53 3.78 5.94
N CYS A 17 -7.85 2.71 6.33
CA CYS A 17 -6.49 2.80 6.88
C CYS A 17 -5.52 3.43 5.89
N LEU A 18 -5.62 3.08 4.62
CA LEU A 18 -4.77 3.65 3.57
C LEU A 18 -5.00 5.16 3.43
N LYS A 19 -6.26 5.61 3.44
CA LYS A 19 -6.59 7.04 3.40
C LYS A 19 -6.03 7.78 4.61
N MET A 20 -6.12 7.17 5.79
CA MET A 20 -5.56 7.74 7.02
C MET A 20 -4.03 7.85 6.93
N ALA A 21 -3.38 6.85 6.33
CA ALA A 21 -1.93 6.90 6.10
C ALA A 21 -1.55 8.06 5.18
N TRP A 22 -2.33 8.29 4.12
CA TRP A 22 -2.09 9.40 3.20
C TRP A 22 -2.25 10.75 3.90
N LEU A 23 -3.25 10.88 4.78
CA LEU A 23 -3.43 12.11 5.58
C LEU A 23 -2.26 12.32 6.53
N THR A 24 -1.79 11.26 7.18
CA THR A 24 -0.64 11.31 8.08
C THR A 24 0.62 11.73 7.34
N ARG A 25 0.81 11.21 6.12
CA ARG A 25 1.94 11.62 5.26
C ARG A 25 1.88 13.11 4.94
N GLY A 26 0.69 13.61 4.59
CA GLY A 26 0.49 15.03 4.31
C GLY A 26 0.86 15.91 5.49
N LYS A 27 0.47 15.52 6.70
CA LYS A 27 0.84 16.22 7.93
C LYS A 27 2.36 16.21 8.12
N ARG A 28 3.00 15.06 7.93
CA ARG A 28 4.46 14.94 8.05
C ARG A 28 5.18 15.84 7.06
N GLU A 29 4.73 15.89 5.82
CA GLU A 29 5.32 16.75 4.78
C GLU A 29 5.21 18.22 5.11
N LEU A 30 4.07 18.65 5.67
CA LEU A 30 3.88 20.01 6.14
C LEU A 30 4.82 20.34 7.29
N LEU A 31 4.99 19.42 8.24
CA LEU A 31 5.91 19.61 9.37
C LEU A 31 7.37 19.71 8.91
N MET A 32 7.74 18.98 7.86
CA MET A 32 9.11 19.01 7.35
C MET A 32 9.47 20.32 6.65
N THR A 33 8.48 21.15 6.31
CA THR A 33 8.72 22.47 5.70
C THR A 33 8.88 23.59 6.73
N GLY A 34 8.70 23.30 8.04
CA GLY A 34 8.77 24.28 9.12
C GLY A 34 9.77 23.91 10.22
N GLU A 35 9.83 24.72 11.26
CA GLU A 35 10.69 24.49 12.43
C GLU A 35 9.98 23.59 13.44
N TYR A 36 9.80 22.32 13.10
CA TYR A 36 9.14 21.34 13.97
C TYR A 36 10.14 20.38 14.58
N LYS A 37 9.81 19.86 15.76
CA LYS A 37 10.65 18.91 16.48
C LYS A 37 10.73 17.58 15.74
N ASN A 38 11.91 17.00 15.67
CA ASN A 38 12.13 15.68 15.07
C ASN A 38 11.23 14.60 15.66
N ASP A 39 10.91 14.70 16.96
CA ASP A 39 10.06 13.74 17.65
C ASP A 39 8.66 13.67 17.05
N GLU A 40 8.09 14.82 16.68
CA GLU A 40 6.77 14.90 16.07
C GLU A 40 6.78 14.28 14.68
N ILE A 41 7.83 14.53 13.91
CA ILE A 41 7.99 13.94 12.56
C ILE A 41 8.14 12.43 12.68
N GLN A 42 8.95 11.93 13.61
CA GLN A 42 9.14 10.50 13.81
C GLN A 42 7.85 9.80 14.25
N ALA A 43 7.06 10.45 15.10
CA ALA A 43 5.76 9.92 15.51
C ALA A 43 4.82 9.75 14.32
N LEU A 44 4.79 10.72 13.40
CA LEU A 44 3.96 10.64 12.18
C LEU A 44 4.46 9.59 11.22
N VAL A 45 5.77 9.42 11.08
CA VAL A 45 6.36 8.34 10.24
C VAL A 45 5.92 6.98 10.77
N LYS A 46 5.98 6.78 12.08
CA LYS A 46 5.56 5.53 12.72
C LYS A 46 4.07 5.29 12.53
N GLU A 47 3.24 6.31 12.73
CA GLU A 47 1.79 6.22 12.54
C GLU A 47 1.43 5.84 11.10
N GLU A 48 2.05 6.49 10.11
CA GLU A 48 1.86 6.17 8.70
C GLU A 48 2.20 4.71 8.41
N ARG A 49 3.35 4.23 8.91
CA ARG A 49 3.80 2.85 8.70
C ARG A 49 2.82 1.84 9.27
N GLU A 50 2.32 2.09 10.49
CA GLU A 50 1.34 1.20 11.12
C GLU A 50 0.03 1.15 10.33
N LEU A 51 -0.43 2.30 9.83
CA LEU A 51 -1.63 2.38 9.01
C LEU A 51 -1.45 1.64 7.68
N LEU A 52 -0.27 1.74 7.06
CA LEU A 52 0.04 1.02 5.83
C LEU A 52 0.08 -0.50 6.05
N LYS A 53 0.63 -0.95 7.18
CA LYS A 53 0.64 -2.37 7.54
C LYS A 53 -0.78 -2.90 7.75
N ASN A 54 -1.62 -2.13 8.44
CA ASN A 54 -3.01 -2.51 8.67
C ASN A 54 -3.80 -2.56 7.36
N ALA A 55 -3.57 -1.60 6.46
CA ALA A 55 -4.18 -1.59 5.14
C ALA A 55 -3.79 -2.83 4.33
N LEU A 56 -2.49 -3.14 4.30
CA LEU A 56 -1.97 -4.30 3.57
C LEU A 56 -2.61 -5.60 4.10
N GLY A 57 -2.59 -5.81 5.42
CA GLY A 57 -3.16 -7.01 6.02
C GLY A 57 -4.64 -7.16 5.71
N GLY A 58 -5.39 -6.07 5.73
CA GLY A 58 -6.81 -6.07 5.39
C GLY A 58 -7.07 -6.39 3.93
N PHE A 59 -6.28 -5.82 3.01
CA PHE A 59 -6.40 -6.13 1.58
C PHE A 59 -6.01 -7.57 1.28
N GLU A 60 -4.96 -8.09 1.91
CA GLU A 60 -4.55 -9.49 1.73
C GLU A 60 -5.65 -10.46 2.17
N ALA A 61 -6.29 -10.19 3.30
CA ALA A 61 -7.40 -11.00 3.79
C ALA A 61 -8.62 -10.90 2.85
N ALA A 62 -8.94 -9.70 2.40
CA ALA A 62 -10.08 -9.44 1.54
C ALA A 62 -9.89 -10.04 0.14
N PHE A 63 -8.68 -10.02 -0.38
CA PHE A 63 -8.35 -10.51 -1.73
C PHE A 63 -8.82 -11.94 -1.96
N GLN A 64 -8.78 -12.76 -0.92
CA GLN A 64 -9.17 -14.16 -1.00
C GLN A 64 -10.65 -14.40 -0.77
N LYS A 65 -11.38 -13.45 -0.17
CA LYS A 65 -12.75 -13.66 0.30
C LYS A 65 -13.79 -12.79 -0.39
N GLU A 66 -13.41 -11.64 -0.91
CA GLU A 66 -14.35 -10.69 -1.49
C GLU A 66 -14.34 -10.74 -3.01
N ASP A 67 -15.47 -10.38 -3.61
CA ASP A 67 -15.61 -10.33 -5.07
C ASP A 67 -15.04 -9.01 -5.63
N PHE A 68 -14.59 -9.07 -6.88
CA PHE A 68 -14.11 -7.89 -7.58
C PHE A 68 -15.23 -7.29 -8.45
N PRO A 69 -15.28 -5.96 -8.62
CA PRO A 69 -14.29 -4.98 -8.15
C PRO A 69 -14.37 -4.76 -6.64
N MET A 70 -13.21 -4.49 -6.04
CA MET A 70 -13.07 -4.26 -4.61
C MET A 70 -12.59 -2.84 -4.39
N CYS A 71 -13.38 -2.00 -3.71
CA CYS A 71 -13.11 -0.56 -3.57
C CYS A 71 -12.89 0.12 -4.93
N GLY A 72 -13.64 -0.32 -5.96
CA GLY A 72 -13.51 0.22 -7.32
C GLY A 72 -12.31 -0.29 -8.10
N MET A 73 -11.55 -1.24 -7.57
CA MET A 73 -10.35 -1.77 -8.20
C MET A 73 -10.56 -3.21 -8.66
N ASP A 74 -9.99 -3.56 -9.83
CA ASP A 74 -9.96 -4.95 -10.27
C ASP A 74 -8.85 -5.69 -9.53
N GLN A 75 -8.77 -7.01 -9.74
CA GLN A 75 -7.80 -7.87 -9.04
C GLN A 75 -6.34 -7.47 -9.35
N TYR A 76 -6.05 -7.01 -10.55
CA TYR A 76 -4.68 -6.67 -10.95
C TYR A 76 -4.25 -5.33 -10.35
N THR A 77 -5.14 -4.36 -10.30
CA THR A 77 -4.92 -3.09 -9.62
C THR A 77 -4.69 -3.33 -8.13
N MET A 78 -5.48 -4.24 -7.53
CA MET A 78 -5.33 -4.60 -6.13
C MET A 78 -3.97 -5.29 -5.88
N LEU A 79 -3.55 -6.19 -6.77
CA LEU A 79 -2.24 -6.83 -6.65
C LEU A 79 -1.11 -5.80 -6.68
N TYR A 80 -1.20 -4.82 -7.58
CA TYR A 80 -0.22 -3.73 -7.64
C TYR A 80 -0.22 -2.91 -6.35
N LEU A 81 -1.40 -2.56 -5.84
CA LEU A 81 -1.51 -1.81 -4.58
C LEU A 81 -0.88 -2.58 -3.44
N MET A 82 -1.17 -3.89 -3.32
CA MET A 82 -0.57 -4.73 -2.28
C MET A 82 0.95 -4.81 -2.43
N ALA A 83 1.46 -4.84 -3.66
CA ALA A 83 2.90 -4.83 -3.93
C ALA A 83 3.53 -3.53 -3.43
N GLU A 84 2.92 -2.39 -3.71
CA GLU A 84 3.41 -1.07 -3.28
C GLU A 84 3.39 -0.95 -1.75
N LEU A 85 2.31 -1.39 -1.11
CA LEU A 85 2.21 -1.39 0.35
C LEU A 85 3.24 -2.33 0.99
N SER A 86 3.48 -3.48 0.39
CA SER A 86 4.51 -4.42 0.86
C SER A 86 5.90 -3.77 0.81
N ARG A 87 6.22 -3.09 -0.29
CA ARG A 87 7.50 -2.39 -0.43
C ARG A 87 7.65 -1.30 0.64
N ARG A 88 6.62 -0.50 0.84
CA ARG A 88 6.66 0.61 1.79
C ARG A 88 6.76 0.16 3.24
N THR A 89 6.32 -1.06 3.54
CA THR A 89 6.39 -1.64 4.89
C THR A 89 7.58 -2.59 5.09
N GLY A 90 8.51 -2.62 4.12
CA GLY A 90 9.73 -3.41 4.23
C GLY A 90 9.58 -4.88 3.89
N GLN A 91 8.44 -5.29 3.31
CA GLN A 91 8.16 -6.67 2.92
C GLN A 91 8.50 -6.88 1.44
N ASN A 92 9.78 -6.78 1.11
CA ASN A 92 10.24 -6.81 -0.29
C ASN A 92 9.94 -8.14 -1.00
N ASP A 93 10.02 -9.26 -0.32
CA ASP A 93 9.72 -10.57 -0.92
C ASP A 93 8.25 -10.68 -1.31
N ALA A 94 7.34 -10.21 -0.46
CA ALA A 94 5.92 -10.18 -0.76
C ALA A 94 5.65 -9.24 -1.95
N ALA A 95 6.29 -8.08 -1.96
CA ALA A 95 6.17 -7.11 -3.05
C ALA A 95 6.57 -7.74 -4.40
N LYS A 96 7.67 -8.46 -4.43
CA LYS A 96 8.15 -9.16 -5.65
C LYS A 96 7.14 -10.20 -6.12
N ARG A 97 6.54 -10.95 -5.21
CA ARG A 97 5.53 -11.95 -5.57
C ARG A 97 4.30 -11.31 -6.20
N TYR A 98 3.80 -10.22 -5.62
CA TYR A 98 2.62 -9.51 -6.16
C TYR A 98 2.92 -8.89 -7.53
N VAL A 99 4.07 -8.27 -7.68
CA VAL A 99 4.50 -7.69 -8.96
C VAL A 99 4.57 -8.78 -10.04
N SER A 100 5.16 -9.92 -9.73
CA SER A 100 5.28 -11.03 -10.68
C SER A 100 3.92 -11.51 -11.16
N LYS A 101 2.93 -11.60 -10.26
CA LYS A 101 1.56 -11.98 -10.60
C LYS A 101 0.93 -11.02 -11.60
N VAL A 102 1.18 -9.72 -11.45
CA VAL A 102 0.66 -8.71 -12.38
C VAL A 102 1.34 -8.84 -13.75
N LEU A 103 2.66 -8.99 -13.75
CA LEU A 103 3.45 -9.01 -15.00
C LEU A 103 3.14 -10.22 -15.87
N VAL A 104 2.82 -11.37 -15.29
CA VAL A 104 2.48 -12.59 -16.06
C VAL A 104 1.01 -12.67 -16.42
N ALA A 105 0.16 -11.81 -15.87
CA ALA A 105 -1.28 -11.86 -16.08
C ALA A 105 -1.63 -11.36 -17.49
N ARG A 106 -2.41 -12.13 -18.24
CA ARG A 106 -2.86 -11.72 -19.57
C ARG A 106 -3.98 -10.69 -19.52
N GLY A 107 -4.79 -10.72 -18.46
CA GLY A 107 -5.94 -9.82 -18.30
C GLY A 107 -5.63 -8.46 -17.71
N ALA A 108 -4.39 -8.22 -17.27
CA ALA A 108 -4.03 -6.93 -16.68
C ALA A 108 -3.89 -5.85 -17.75
N GLN A 109 -4.38 -4.66 -17.44
CA GLN A 109 -4.26 -3.51 -18.34
C GLN A 109 -2.79 -3.11 -18.50
N LYS A 110 -2.45 -2.60 -19.68
CA LYS A 110 -1.09 -2.15 -20.00
C LYS A 110 -0.57 -1.15 -18.98
N ARG A 111 -1.40 -0.20 -18.57
CA ARG A 111 -1.04 0.82 -17.58
C ARG A 111 -0.58 0.20 -16.25
N ILE A 112 -1.30 -0.84 -15.79
CA ILE A 112 -0.98 -1.53 -14.54
C ILE A 112 0.32 -2.33 -14.70
N LYS A 113 0.52 -2.98 -15.83
CA LYS A 113 1.77 -3.72 -16.11
C LYS A 113 2.98 -2.78 -16.15
N GLU A 114 2.83 -1.58 -16.72
CA GLU A 114 3.89 -0.58 -16.75
C GLU A 114 4.27 -0.12 -15.35
N LYS A 115 3.28 0.11 -14.49
CA LYS A 115 3.49 0.47 -13.10
C LYS A 115 4.17 -0.66 -12.31
N ALA A 116 3.74 -1.89 -12.55
CA ALA A 116 4.32 -3.07 -11.89
C ALA A 116 5.78 -3.26 -12.32
N PHE A 117 6.08 -3.04 -13.58
CA PHE A 117 7.46 -3.11 -14.08
C PHE A 117 8.34 -2.05 -13.42
N ALA A 118 7.84 -0.82 -13.32
CA ALA A 118 8.57 0.26 -12.63
C ALA A 118 8.83 -0.09 -11.17
N LEU A 119 7.87 -0.70 -10.50
CA LEU A 119 8.02 -1.15 -9.12
C LEU A 119 9.06 -2.27 -9.00
N LYS A 120 9.05 -3.20 -9.96
CA LYS A 120 10.06 -4.27 -10.03
C LYS A 120 11.48 -3.70 -10.09
N GLU A 121 11.68 -2.66 -10.91
CA GLU A 121 12.98 -2.00 -11.02
C GLU A 121 13.39 -1.33 -9.70
N LYS A 122 12.46 -0.70 -8.99
CA LYS A 122 12.72 -0.12 -7.68
C LYS A 122 13.13 -1.19 -6.66
N LEU A 123 12.46 -2.33 -6.66
CA LEU A 123 12.78 -3.45 -5.78
C LEU A 123 14.17 -4.01 -6.07
N LYS A 124 14.54 -4.09 -7.35
CA LYS A 124 15.86 -4.55 -7.77
C LYS A 124 16.97 -3.60 -7.29
N GLU A 125 16.75 -2.29 -7.41
CA GLU A 125 17.69 -1.28 -6.90
C GLU A 125 17.88 -1.41 -5.39
N SER A 126 16.81 -1.67 -4.65
CA SER A 126 16.86 -1.85 -3.21
C SER A 126 17.72 -3.07 -2.83
N ASP A 127 17.60 -4.18 -3.56
CA ASP A 127 18.42 -5.38 -3.34
C ASP A 127 19.90 -5.12 -3.62
N GLU A 128 20.20 -4.35 -4.66
CA GLU A 128 21.57 -4.03 -5.03
C GLU A 128 22.29 -3.14 -4.00
N LYS A 129 21.52 -2.35 -3.23
CA LYS A 129 22.06 -1.48 -2.19
C LYS A 129 22.35 -2.21 -0.88
N GLU A 130 21.77 -3.37 -0.71
CA GLU A 130 22.03 -4.21 0.45
C GLU A 130 23.25 -5.11 0.20
#